data_70373cb004133bbdfd4465718c471c9e
#
_entry.id   70373cb004133bbdfd4465718c471c9e
#
_cell.length_a   1.000
_cell.length_b   1.000
_cell.length_c   1.000
_cell.angle_alpha   90.00
_cell.angle_beta   90.00
_cell.angle_gamma   90.00
#
_symmetry.space_group_name_H-M   'P 1'
#
loop_
_entity.id
_entity.type
_entity.pdbx_description
1 polymer ?
#
loop_
_entity_poly.entity_id
_entity_poly.type
_entity_poly.pdbx_seq_one_letter_code
_entity_poly.pdbx_strand_id
1 'polypeptide(L)'
;MSRVSRLGLVALAAGAMLLSFGNNAAAETASDLAPVDIVAVSGLIDEVVVASIENAIKRSESNGAQALVLQLNSRGAVVSHERMAGLLEKIADARIPVAVWVGPSSARAFGLSAQLLTVADVRAMAPGALIGFTGPALQVNGEETSFGDSSAILRTSSIGFSEARKEGILNFAGDDEGVPVVRNMLLALDGIIVGGIELNTVIETVDETGQIVRDATQARFYKLELTDQLMHTVASPPVAYLLFAIGLSLLIFEFFTAGIGIAGVVGALCSMLGIYGLAALPIRGWAVALLVMAIVAFAVDVQVGVPRFWTGVGLTAFVIASFALYQPIDGSNMRMSWITLVSGVGMMALAFIVGMPSMVRTRFATPTIGREWLIGAEGIAMSDVNPEGIVTVHNGQWRARTNRSTPITTGSPFRVAAIDGITLEIEPLEGAARDYREKRKGNE
;
A
#
# COMPACT_ATOMS: atom_id res chain seq x y z
N MET A 1 40.63 -23.84 20.59
CA MET A 1 39.45 -24.12 19.74
C MET A 1 38.52 -24.97 20.57
N SER A 2 37.44 -24.34 21.03
CA SER A 2 36.63 -24.76 22.16
C SER A 2 35.54 -25.80 21.78
N ARG A 3 35.15 -26.61 22.78
CA ARG A 3 34.14 -27.68 22.71
C ARG A 3 32.75 -27.24 22.21
N VAL A 4 32.53 -25.97 22.03
CA VAL A 4 31.22 -25.39 21.57
C VAL A 4 31.00 -25.57 20.06
N SER A 5 32.08 -25.69 19.26
CA SER A 5 31.91 -25.84 17.79
C SER A 5 31.51 -27.27 17.33
N ARG A 6 31.69 -28.29 18.22
CA ARG A 6 31.30 -29.67 17.89
C ARG A 6 29.83 -30.01 18.17
N LEU A 7 29.22 -29.32 19.12
CA LEU A 7 27.78 -29.50 19.40
C LEU A 7 26.87 -28.86 18.36
N GLY A 8 27.30 -27.76 17.72
CA GLY A 8 26.55 -27.11 16.64
C GLY A 8 26.48 -27.94 15.35
N LEU A 9 27.53 -28.69 15.05
CA LEU A 9 27.57 -29.52 13.83
C LEU A 9 26.76 -30.83 13.97
N VAL A 10 26.62 -31.36 15.18
CA VAL A 10 25.80 -32.56 15.45
C VAL A 10 24.33 -32.22 15.45
N ALA A 11 23.95 -31.02 15.91
CA ALA A 11 22.56 -30.55 15.85
C ALA A 11 22.06 -30.28 14.42
N LEU A 12 22.95 -29.79 13.53
CA LEU A 12 22.64 -29.58 12.11
C LEU A 12 22.53 -30.90 11.33
N ALA A 13 23.35 -31.91 11.65
CA ALA A 13 23.28 -33.22 11.02
C ALA A 13 22.04 -34.02 11.48
N ALA A 14 21.62 -33.90 12.75
CA ALA A 14 20.40 -34.51 13.26
C ALA A 14 19.12 -33.86 12.71
N GLY A 15 19.13 -32.52 12.46
CA GLY A 15 18.02 -31.82 11.81
C GLY A 15 17.86 -32.19 10.33
N ALA A 16 18.94 -32.46 9.63
CA ALA A 16 18.91 -32.87 8.22
C ALA A 16 18.46 -34.35 8.04
N MET A 17 18.68 -35.19 9.05
CA MET A 17 18.22 -36.60 8.99
C MET A 17 16.73 -36.78 9.36
N LEU A 18 16.10 -35.83 10.06
CA LEU A 18 14.67 -35.89 10.36
C LEU A 18 13.79 -35.34 9.24
N LEU A 19 14.36 -34.65 8.24
CA LEU A 19 13.66 -34.15 7.06
C LEU A 19 13.62 -35.15 5.90
N SER A 20 14.29 -36.30 5.99
CA SER A 20 14.39 -37.31 4.93
C SER A 20 13.49 -38.55 5.14
N PHE A 21 12.68 -38.62 6.19
CA PHE A 21 11.76 -39.73 6.43
C PHE A 21 10.28 -39.36 6.39
N GLY A 22 9.92 -38.43 5.51
CA GLY A 22 8.54 -37.99 5.38
C GLY A 22 8.03 -37.81 3.96
N ASN A 23 8.45 -38.65 3.01
CA ASN A 23 7.90 -38.53 1.67
C ASN A 23 7.93 -39.81 0.85
N ASN A 24 7.31 -40.88 1.34
CA ASN A 24 7.01 -42.04 0.48
C ASN A 24 5.85 -42.88 1.03
N ALA A 25 4.66 -42.31 1.14
CA ALA A 25 3.45 -43.09 1.27
C ALA A 25 2.20 -42.24 1.07
N ALA A 26 2.07 -41.59 -0.07
CA ALA A 26 0.80 -41.05 -0.59
C ALA A 26 0.99 -40.46 -2.00
N ALA A 27 1.65 -41.18 -2.90
CA ALA A 27 1.86 -40.69 -4.27
C ALA A 27 1.49 -41.76 -5.30
N GLU A 28 0.40 -42.49 -5.08
CA GLU A 28 -0.13 -43.39 -6.07
C GLU A 28 -1.65 -43.53 -6.03
N THR A 29 -2.36 -42.39 -6.08
CA THR A 29 -3.70 -42.28 -6.66
C THR A 29 -3.94 -40.82 -7.06
N ALA A 30 -2.98 -40.18 -7.72
CA ALA A 30 -3.28 -38.98 -8.49
C ALA A 30 -4.09 -39.47 -9.69
N SER A 31 -5.34 -39.01 -9.77
CA SER A 31 -6.27 -39.36 -10.81
C SER A 31 -5.67 -39.14 -12.22
N ASP A 32 -5.90 -40.08 -13.14
CA ASP A 32 -5.65 -39.88 -14.57
C ASP A 32 -6.48 -38.73 -15.20
N LEU A 33 -7.30 -38.07 -14.42
CA LEU A 33 -8.13 -36.96 -14.87
C LEU A 33 -7.30 -35.68 -15.04
N ALA A 34 -7.51 -35.01 -16.16
CA ALA A 34 -6.86 -33.75 -16.39
C ALA A 34 -7.23 -32.70 -15.28
N PRO A 35 -6.28 -31.87 -14.84
CA PRO A 35 -6.52 -30.91 -13.78
C PRO A 35 -7.39 -29.73 -14.24
N VAL A 36 -7.99 -29.03 -13.28
CA VAL A 36 -8.67 -27.76 -13.49
C VAL A 36 -7.77 -26.62 -13.00
N ASP A 37 -7.56 -25.64 -13.85
CA ASP A 37 -6.76 -24.46 -13.53
C ASP A 37 -7.64 -23.39 -12.87
N ILE A 38 -7.14 -22.74 -11.83
CA ILE A 38 -7.86 -21.73 -11.09
C ILE A 38 -7.02 -20.45 -11.00
N VAL A 39 -7.61 -19.34 -11.41
CA VAL A 39 -7.01 -18.01 -11.32
C VAL A 39 -7.86 -17.14 -10.40
N ALA A 40 -7.23 -16.56 -9.37
CA ALA A 40 -7.91 -15.61 -8.51
C ALA A 40 -7.85 -14.20 -9.14
N VAL A 41 -9.02 -13.66 -9.48
CA VAL A 41 -9.21 -12.30 -10.01
C VAL A 41 -9.79 -11.45 -8.88
N SER A 42 -8.94 -10.71 -8.17
CA SER A 42 -9.31 -9.91 -7.01
C SER A 42 -8.86 -8.46 -7.16
N GLY A 43 -9.55 -7.53 -6.47
CA GLY A 43 -9.26 -6.11 -6.57
C GLY A 43 -9.88 -5.45 -7.80
N LEU A 44 -9.29 -4.37 -8.28
CA LEU A 44 -9.69 -3.74 -9.55
C LEU A 44 -9.00 -4.46 -10.71
N ILE A 45 -9.72 -4.69 -11.80
CA ILE A 45 -9.11 -5.26 -13.00
C ILE A 45 -8.28 -4.17 -13.69
N ASP A 46 -6.98 -4.27 -13.54
CA ASP A 46 -5.97 -3.45 -14.20
C ASP A 46 -5.30 -4.22 -15.35
N GLU A 47 -4.33 -3.60 -16.00
CA GLU A 47 -3.62 -4.22 -17.12
C GLU A 47 -2.85 -5.49 -16.70
N VAL A 48 -2.35 -5.54 -15.46
CA VAL A 48 -1.65 -6.71 -14.92
C VAL A 48 -2.60 -7.90 -14.78
N VAL A 49 -3.79 -7.66 -14.24
CA VAL A 49 -4.83 -8.70 -14.09
C VAL A 49 -5.32 -9.17 -15.45
N VAL A 50 -5.54 -8.26 -16.41
CA VAL A 50 -5.92 -8.62 -17.78
C VAL A 50 -4.87 -9.50 -18.43
N ALA A 51 -3.60 -9.10 -18.39
CA ALA A 51 -2.50 -9.90 -18.92
C ALA A 51 -2.37 -11.27 -18.23
N SER A 52 -2.61 -11.32 -16.93
CA SER A 52 -2.60 -12.57 -16.16
C SER A 52 -3.69 -13.54 -16.61
N ILE A 53 -4.91 -13.06 -16.85
CA ILE A 53 -6.02 -13.90 -17.35
C ILE A 53 -5.68 -14.42 -18.76
N GLU A 54 -5.20 -13.57 -19.66
CA GLU A 54 -4.80 -13.95 -21.00
C GLU A 54 -3.67 -15.01 -21.00
N ASN A 55 -2.69 -14.85 -20.13
CA ASN A 55 -1.61 -15.81 -19.95
C ASN A 55 -2.11 -17.13 -19.33
N ALA A 56 -3.10 -17.06 -18.43
CA ALA A 56 -3.71 -18.24 -17.85
C ALA A 56 -4.45 -19.06 -18.90
N ILE A 57 -5.23 -18.43 -19.79
CA ILE A 57 -5.90 -19.13 -20.91
C ILE A 57 -4.87 -19.89 -21.74
N LYS A 58 -3.84 -19.19 -22.24
CA LYS A 58 -2.77 -19.82 -23.05
C LYS A 58 -2.07 -20.97 -22.34
N ARG A 59 -1.81 -20.80 -21.03
CA ARG A 59 -1.12 -21.81 -20.21
C ARG A 59 -2.01 -23.03 -19.99
N SER A 60 -3.28 -22.83 -19.68
CA SER A 60 -4.24 -23.88 -19.45
C SER A 60 -4.46 -24.71 -20.73
N GLU A 61 -4.54 -24.04 -21.90
CA GLU A 61 -4.60 -24.71 -23.20
C GLU A 61 -3.34 -25.54 -23.48
N SER A 62 -2.16 -25.01 -23.17
CA SER A 62 -0.88 -25.71 -23.48
C SER A 62 -0.57 -26.83 -22.49
N ASN A 63 -1.04 -26.73 -21.25
CA ASN A 63 -0.76 -27.71 -20.20
C ASN A 63 -1.87 -28.75 -20.02
N GLY A 64 -2.83 -28.82 -20.96
CA GLY A 64 -3.87 -29.83 -21.00
C GLY A 64 -4.82 -29.75 -19.79
N ALA A 65 -5.15 -28.55 -19.31
CA ALA A 65 -6.22 -28.40 -18.36
C ALA A 65 -7.56 -28.72 -19.01
N GLN A 66 -8.47 -29.33 -18.29
CA GLN A 66 -9.82 -29.58 -18.81
C GLN A 66 -10.74 -28.37 -18.71
N ALA A 67 -10.47 -27.43 -17.82
CA ALA A 67 -11.18 -26.15 -17.69
C ALA A 67 -10.32 -25.10 -16.98
N LEU A 68 -10.63 -23.82 -17.21
CA LEU A 68 -10.10 -22.69 -16.48
C LEU A 68 -11.20 -22.05 -15.63
N VAL A 69 -11.02 -21.93 -14.32
CA VAL A 69 -11.94 -21.24 -13.41
C VAL A 69 -11.39 -19.88 -13.04
N LEU A 70 -12.08 -18.82 -13.39
CA LEU A 70 -11.82 -17.47 -12.93
C LEU A 70 -12.60 -17.21 -11.62
N GLN A 71 -11.90 -17.22 -10.49
CA GLN A 71 -12.48 -16.88 -9.20
C GLN A 71 -12.57 -15.36 -9.08
N LEU A 72 -13.76 -14.80 -9.28
CA LEU A 72 -13.97 -13.38 -9.43
C LEU A 72 -14.41 -12.71 -8.12
N ASN A 73 -13.63 -11.73 -7.66
CA ASN A 73 -14.00 -10.81 -6.59
C ASN A 73 -13.48 -9.40 -6.90
N SER A 74 -14.19 -8.68 -7.76
CA SER A 74 -13.79 -7.36 -8.24
C SER A 74 -14.92 -6.35 -8.17
N ARG A 75 -14.57 -5.11 -7.84
CA ARG A 75 -15.49 -3.98 -7.77
C ARG A 75 -15.48 -3.09 -9.02
N GLY A 76 -14.82 -3.53 -10.08
CA GLY A 76 -14.73 -2.80 -11.34
C GLY A 76 -13.40 -3.01 -12.04
N ALA A 77 -13.26 -2.37 -13.19
CA ALA A 77 -12.03 -2.35 -13.96
C ALA A 77 -11.56 -0.92 -14.18
N VAL A 78 -10.26 -0.73 -14.25
CA VAL A 78 -9.61 0.56 -14.53
C VAL A 78 -8.99 0.60 -15.93
N VAL A 79 -9.09 -0.49 -16.67
CA VAL A 79 -8.73 -0.57 -18.09
C VAL A 79 -9.81 0.07 -18.97
N SER A 80 -9.46 0.42 -20.21
CA SER A 80 -10.41 0.96 -21.16
C SER A 80 -11.47 -0.08 -21.56
N HIS A 81 -12.63 0.40 -22.02
CA HIS A 81 -13.71 -0.47 -22.54
C HIS A 81 -13.21 -1.35 -23.68
N GLU A 82 -12.41 -0.81 -24.59
CA GLU A 82 -11.78 -1.57 -25.70
C GLU A 82 -10.86 -2.67 -25.19
N ARG A 83 -10.04 -2.37 -24.19
CA ARG A 83 -9.12 -3.37 -23.60
C ARG A 83 -9.89 -4.49 -22.89
N MET A 84 -10.98 -4.11 -22.19
CA MET A 84 -11.87 -5.10 -21.57
C MET A 84 -12.60 -5.95 -22.61
N ALA A 85 -13.11 -5.35 -23.68
CA ALA A 85 -13.74 -6.08 -24.79
C ALA A 85 -12.75 -7.10 -25.40
N GLY A 86 -11.51 -6.70 -25.67
CA GLY A 86 -10.48 -7.61 -26.16
C GLY A 86 -10.14 -8.76 -25.21
N LEU A 87 -10.27 -8.57 -23.89
CA LEU A 87 -10.16 -9.66 -22.92
C LEU A 87 -11.36 -10.61 -23.04
N LEU A 88 -12.58 -10.06 -23.13
CA LEU A 88 -13.79 -10.86 -23.28
C LEU A 88 -13.79 -11.69 -24.55
N GLU A 89 -13.31 -11.14 -25.68
CA GLU A 89 -13.11 -11.88 -26.93
C GLU A 89 -12.18 -13.09 -26.72
N LYS A 90 -11.05 -12.90 -26.04
CA LYS A 90 -10.10 -14.01 -25.77
C LYS A 90 -10.68 -15.09 -24.85
N ILE A 91 -11.59 -14.71 -23.94
CA ILE A 91 -12.30 -15.68 -23.10
C ILE A 91 -13.32 -16.44 -23.93
N ALA A 92 -14.08 -15.74 -24.78
CA ALA A 92 -15.08 -16.35 -25.66
C ALA A 92 -14.45 -17.29 -26.71
N ASP A 93 -13.25 -16.96 -27.21
CA ASP A 93 -12.52 -17.72 -28.22
C ASP A 93 -11.58 -18.79 -27.61
N ALA A 94 -11.58 -18.98 -26.28
CA ALA A 94 -10.74 -19.98 -25.62
C ALA A 94 -11.09 -21.39 -26.09
N ARG A 95 -10.07 -22.23 -26.31
CA ARG A 95 -10.24 -23.62 -26.75
C ARG A 95 -10.65 -24.56 -25.60
N ILE A 96 -10.49 -24.14 -24.38
CA ILE A 96 -10.90 -24.87 -23.19
C ILE A 96 -12.09 -24.16 -22.56
N PRO A 97 -12.99 -24.88 -21.90
CA PRO A 97 -14.07 -24.31 -21.13
C PRO A 97 -13.58 -23.29 -20.08
N VAL A 98 -14.15 -22.08 -20.10
CA VAL A 98 -13.86 -21.03 -19.12
C VAL A 98 -15.07 -20.85 -18.22
N ALA A 99 -14.88 -21.11 -16.93
CA ALA A 99 -15.89 -20.89 -15.90
C ALA A 99 -15.59 -19.59 -15.12
N VAL A 100 -16.60 -18.78 -14.88
CA VAL A 100 -16.50 -17.63 -13.99
C VAL A 100 -17.32 -17.92 -12.73
N TRP A 101 -16.63 -17.96 -11.62
CA TRP A 101 -17.23 -18.14 -10.30
C TRP A 101 -17.09 -16.87 -9.46
N VAL A 102 -18.21 -16.19 -9.18
CA VAL A 102 -18.21 -15.04 -8.26
C VAL A 102 -18.11 -15.56 -6.84
N GLY A 103 -16.91 -15.62 -6.32
CA GLY A 103 -16.59 -16.25 -5.03
C GLY A 103 -15.26 -15.76 -4.45
N PRO A 104 -15.02 -16.08 -3.19
CA PRO A 104 -15.88 -16.80 -2.21
C PRO A 104 -17.07 -15.98 -1.70
N SER A 105 -17.74 -16.46 -0.67
CA SER A 105 -18.88 -15.76 -0.05
C SER A 105 -18.59 -14.28 0.20
N SER A 106 -19.58 -13.42 -0.09
CA SER A 106 -19.47 -11.96 -0.06
C SER A 106 -18.60 -11.35 -1.17
N ALA A 107 -18.16 -12.14 -2.15
CA ALA A 107 -17.48 -11.64 -3.35
C ALA A 107 -18.39 -10.71 -4.15
N ARG A 108 -17.81 -9.87 -4.97
CA ARG A 108 -18.51 -8.89 -5.80
C ARG A 108 -18.00 -8.96 -7.23
N ALA A 109 -18.92 -8.90 -8.16
CA ALA A 109 -18.67 -8.71 -9.58
C ALA A 109 -19.39 -7.43 -10.02
N PHE A 110 -18.72 -6.29 -9.95
CA PHE A 110 -19.29 -4.97 -10.24
C PHE A 110 -18.60 -4.28 -11.41
N GLY A 111 -19.31 -3.38 -12.07
CA GLY A 111 -18.79 -2.64 -13.21
C GLY A 111 -18.42 -3.58 -14.37
N LEU A 112 -17.39 -3.20 -15.10
CA LEU A 112 -16.91 -3.98 -16.24
C LEU A 112 -16.45 -5.41 -15.86
N SER A 113 -16.07 -5.64 -14.60
CA SER A 113 -15.72 -7.00 -14.18
C SER A 113 -16.89 -7.98 -14.22
N ALA A 114 -18.12 -7.50 -14.06
CA ALA A 114 -19.31 -8.32 -14.18
C ALA A 114 -19.51 -8.84 -15.62
N GLN A 115 -19.01 -8.11 -16.61
CA GLN A 115 -19.12 -8.51 -18.01
C GLN A 115 -18.40 -9.83 -18.33
N LEU A 116 -17.44 -10.26 -17.47
CA LEU A 116 -16.80 -11.58 -17.60
C LEU A 116 -17.81 -12.73 -17.60
N LEU A 117 -18.92 -12.57 -16.87
CA LEU A 117 -19.96 -13.59 -16.84
C LEU A 117 -20.70 -13.73 -18.18
N THR A 118 -20.77 -12.68 -19.01
CA THR A 118 -21.52 -12.74 -20.26
C THR A 118 -20.93 -13.67 -21.30
N VAL A 119 -19.60 -13.86 -21.25
CA VAL A 119 -18.83 -14.68 -22.19
C VAL A 119 -18.38 -16.01 -21.61
N ALA A 120 -18.61 -16.24 -20.31
CA ALA A 120 -18.21 -17.47 -19.64
C ALA A 120 -19.13 -18.65 -20.04
N ASP A 121 -18.54 -19.83 -20.27
CA ASP A 121 -19.26 -21.06 -20.55
C ASP A 121 -20.05 -21.52 -19.32
N VAL A 122 -19.41 -21.46 -18.15
CA VAL A 122 -20.03 -21.80 -16.87
C VAL A 122 -20.02 -20.59 -15.94
N ARG A 123 -21.20 -20.23 -15.42
CA ARG A 123 -21.41 -19.05 -14.56
C ARG A 123 -22.00 -19.49 -13.22
N ALA A 124 -21.19 -19.28 -12.16
CA ALA A 124 -21.56 -19.68 -10.81
C ALA A 124 -21.35 -18.55 -9.80
N MET A 125 -22.04 -18.60 -8.69
CA MET A 125 -21.90 -17.65 -7.58
C MET A 125 -21.87 -18.35 -6.24
N ALA A 126 -21.09 -17.79 -5.30
CA ALA A 126 -21.12 -18.18 -3.90
C ALA A 126 -22.29 -17.55 -3.16
N PRO A 127 -22.74 -18.15 -2.03
CA PRO A 127 -23.74 -17.54 -1.15
C PRO A 127 -23.30 -16.16 -0.67
N GLY A 128 -24.19 -15.18 -0.71
CA GLY A 128 -23.89 -13.80 -0.30
C GLY A 128 -22.99 -13.03 -1.26
N ALA A 129 -22.59 -13.61 -2.40
CA ALA A 129 -21.95 -12.86 -3.47
C ALA A 129 -22.98 -11.98 -4.21
N LEU A 130 -22.49 -10.89 -4.82
CA LEU A 130 -23.30 -9.91 -5.53
C LEU A 130 -22.75 -9.68 -6.94
N ILE A 131 -23.66 -9.55 -7.91
CA ILE A 131 -23.39 -9.08 -9.27
C ILE A 131 -24.21 -7.82 -9.56
N GLY A 132 -23.65 -6.84 -10.26
CA GLY A 132 -24.42 -5.66 -10.66
C GLY A 132 -23.56 -4.45 -11.00
N PHE A 133 -24.23 -3.30 -11.18
CA PHE A 133 -23.61 -2.04 -11.61
C PHE A 133 -22.72 -2.25 -12.83
N THR A 134 -23.18 -3.07 -13.79
CA THR A 134 -22.38 -3.68 -14.86
C THR A 134 -21.72 -2.70 -15.83
N GLY A 135 -22.07 -1.41 -15.75
CA GLY A 135 -21.63 -0.42 -16.72
C GLY A 135 -22.31 -0.58 -18.09
N PRO A 136 -21.76 0.01 -19.16
CA PRO A 136 -22.26 -0.13 -20.51
C PRO A 136 -22.01 -1.55 -21.04
N ALA A 137 -22.82 -1.98 -22.01
CA ALA A 137 -22.55 -3.19 -22.78
C ALA A 137 -21.29 -2.98 -23.63
N LEU A 138 -20.51 -4.06 -23.79
CA LEU A 138 -19.29 -4.07 -24.59
C LEU A 138 -19.55 -4.84 -25.91
N GLN A 139 -18.82 -4.49 -26.95
CA GLN A 139 -18.84 -5.22 -28.21
C GLN A 139 -17.81 -6.37 -28.13
N VAL A 140 -18.27 -7.59 -28.33
CA VAL A 140 -17.45 -8.81 -28.31
C VAL A 140 -17.79 -9.62 -29.56
N ASN A 141 -16.85 -9.88 -30.44
CA ASN A 141 -17.05 -10.60 -31.69
C ASN A 141 -18.21 -10.05 -32.55
N GLY A 142 -18.48 -8.74 -32.46
CA GLY A 142 -19.57 -8.06 -33.20
C GLY A 142 -20.95 -8.12 -32.53
N GLU A 143 -21.06 -8.72 -31.36
CA GLU A 143 -22.29 -8.75 -30.57
C GLU A 143 -22.13 -7.95 -29.28
N GLU A 144 -23.25 -7.35 -28.78
CA GLU A 144 -23.24 -6.66 -27.50
C GLU A 144 -23.38 -7.66 -26.34
N THR A 145 -22.50 -7.47 -25.31
CA THR A 145 -22.65 -8.24 -24.06
C THR A 145 -24.02 -7.98 -23.42
N SER A 146 -24.67 -9.04 -22.99
CA SER A 146 -26.03 -8.95 -22.44
C SER A 146 -26.24 -9.91 -21.27
N PHE A 147 -27.00 -9.46 -20.29
CA PHE A 147 -27.55 -10.29 -19.21
C PHE A 147 -29.03 -10.60 -19.45
N GLY A 148 -29.49 -10.62 -20.72
CA GLY A 148 -30.88 -10.80 -21.04
C GLY A 148 -31.76 -9.66 -20.54
N ASP A 149 -32.97 -10.00 -20.06
CA ASP A 149 -33.94 -9.04 -19.53
C ASP A 149 -33.42 -8.28 -18.28
N SER A 150 -32.46 -8.85 -17.57
CA SER A 150 -31.88 -8.25 -16.36
C SER A 150 -30.85 -7.16 -16.64
N SER A 151 -30.43 -6.95 -17.91
CA SER A 151 -29.39 -5.98 -18.27
C SER A 151 -29.68 -4.57 -17.79
N ALA A 152 -30.95 -4.13 -17.86
CA ALA A 152 -31.35 -2.80 -17.42
C ALA A 152 -31.26 -2.62 -15.88
N ILE A 153 -31.67 -3.62 -15.12
CA ILE A 153 -31.65 -3.62 -13.66
C ILE A 153 -30.20 -3.66 -13.18
N LEU A 154 -29.39 -4.53 -13.76
CA LEU A 154 -27.99 -4.71 -13.39
C LEU A 154 -27.10 -3.50 -13.67
N ARG A 155 -27.50 -2.57 -14.53
CA ARG A 155 -26.76 -1.30 -14.71
C ARG A 155 -26.84 -0.38 -13.50
N THR A 156 -27.92 -0.43 -12.73
CA THR A 156 -28.19 0.53 -11.65
C THR A 156 -28.25 -0.11 -10.26
N SER A 157 -28.36 -1.43 -10.19
CA SER A 157 -28.48 -2.17 -8.94
C SER A 157 -27.62 -3.43 -8.96
N SER A 158 -27.55 -4.10 -7.81
CA SER A 158 -26.92 -5.41 -7.68
C SER A 158 -27.89 -6.43 -7.14
N ILE A 159 -27.73 -7.67 -7.58
CA ILE A 159 -28.52 -8.82 -7.16
C ILE A 159 -27.64 -9.88 -6.54
N GLY A 160 -28.24 -10.71 -5.69
CA GLY A 160 -27.57 -11.84 -5.07
C GLY A 160 -27.77 -13.14 -5.84
N PHE A 161 -27.20 -14.23 -5.28
CA PHE A 161 -27.26 -15.56 -5.90
C PHE A 161 -28.66 -16.02 -6.29
N SER A 162 -29.62 -15.96 -5.37
CA SER A 162 -30.99 -16.48 -5.61
C SER A 162 -31.70 -15.75 -6.75
N GLU A 163 -31.51 -14.44 -6.84
CA GLU A 163 -32.10 -13.61 -7.90
C GLU A 163 -31.37 -13.82 -9.22
N ALA A 164 -30.02 -13.85 -9.22
CA ALA A 164 -29.22 -14.12 -10.41
C ALA A 164 -29.54 -15.51 -11.03
N ARG A 165 -29.83 -16.52 -10.18
CA ARG A 165 -30.29 -17.83 -10.62
C ARG A 165 -31.67 -17.75 -11.28
N LYS A 166 -32.63 -17.07 -10.61
CA LYS A 166 -33.99 -16.90 -11.12
C LYS A 166 -34.02 -16.19 -12.46
N GLU A 167 -33.20 -15.18 -12.62
CA GLU A 167 -33.09 -14.38 -13.86
C GLU A 167 -32.24 -15.08 -14.95
N GLY A 168 -31.78 -16.32 -14.74
CA GLY A 168 -31.04 -17.06 -15.74
C GLY A 168 -29.63 -16.55 -16.05
N ILE A 169 -29.10 -15.65 -15.21
CA ILE A 169 -27.72 -15.15 -15.33
C ILE A 169 -26.72 -16.26 -15.05
N LEU A 170 -27.03 -17.11 -14.09
CA LEU A 170 -26.26 -18.30 -13.76
C LEU A 170 -26.76 -19.46 -14.58
N ASN A 171 -25.89 -20.17 -15.25
CA ASN A 171 -26.22 -21.43 -15.92
C ASN A 171 -25.80 -22.65 -15.07
N PHE A 172 -25.11 -22.39 -13.94
CA PHE A 172 -24.80 -23.40 -12.96
C PHE A 172 -24.95 -22.83 -11.54
N ALA A 173 -25.78 -23.49 -10.76
CA ALA A 173 -26.10 -23.06 -9.40
C ALA A 173 -25.43 -23.90 -8.30
N GLY A 174 -24.93 -25.08 -8.61
CA GLY A 174 -24.54 -26.05 -7.61
C GLY A 174 -25.76 -26.54 -6.81
N ASP A 175 -25.65 -26.45 -5.51
CA ASP A 175 -26.80 -26.68 -4.61
C ASP A 175 -27.75 -25.48 -4.60
N ASP A 176 -28.89 -25.59 -3.92
CA ASP A 176 -29.90 -24.54 -3.80
C ASP A 176 -29.36 -23.25 -3.14
N GLU A 177 -28.25 -23.35 -2.42
CA GLU A 177 -27.58 -22.24 -1.72
C GLU A 177 -26.41 -21.62 -2.54
N GLY A 178 -26.04 -22.19 -3.68
CA GLY A 178 -24.95 -21.75 -4.53
C GLY A 178 -23.63 -22.52 -4.29
N VAL A 179 -22.51 -21.97 -4.83
CA VAL A 179 -21.18 -22.60 -4.79
C VAL A 179 -20.30 -21.90 -3.76
N PRO A 180 -20.23 -22.35 -2.50
CA PRO A 180 -19.57 -21.60 -1.42
C PRO A 180 -18.04 -21.62 -1.50
N VAL A 181 -17.43 -22.71 -1.96
CA VAL A 181 -15.97 -22.90 -2.00
C VAL A 181 -15.51 -23.56 -3.30
N VAL A 182 -14.22 -23.46 -3.58
CA VAL A 182 -13.59 -24.00 -4.81
C VAL A 182 -13.88 -25.49 -4.98
N ARG A 183 -13.81 -26.29 -3.90
CA ARG A 183 -14.13 -27.72 -3.98
C ARG A 183 -15.54 -27.96 -4.52
N ASN A 184 -16.52 -27.21 -4.06
CA ASN A 184 -17.88 -27.29 -4.57
C ASN A 184 -17.98 -26.86 -6.03
N MET A 185 -17.16 -25.87 -6.47
CA MET A 185 -17.09 -25.49 -7.88
C MET A 185 -16.56 -26.63 -8.74
N LEU A 186 -15.53 -27.34 -8.30
CA LEU A 186 -14.99 -28.50 -9.03
C LEU A 186 -16.00 -29.63 -9.11
N LEU A 187 -16.64 -30.00 -7.98
CA LEU A 187 -17.70 -31.02 -7.96
C LEU A 187 -18.87 -30.67 -8.88
N ALA A 188 -19.07 -29.40 -9.05
CA ALA A 188 -20.13 -28.81 -9.81
C ALA A 188 -19.87 -28.79 -11.34
N LEU A 189 -18.63 -28.80 -11.74
CA LEU A 189 -18.23 -28.85 -13.14
C LEU A 189 -18.36 -30.27 -13.73
N ASP A 190 -18.48 -31.28 -12.88
CA ASP A 190 -18.51 -32.67 -13.30
C ASP A 190 -19.74 -32.98 -14.18
N GLY A 191 -19.52 -33.65 -15.31
CA GLY A 191 -20.56 -34.00 -16.26
C GLY A 191 -21.11 -32.83 -17.10
N ILE A 192 -20.58 -31.61 -16.94
CA ILE A 192 -20.99 -30.48 -17.79
C ILE A 192 -20.38 -30.62 -19.17
N ILE A 193 -21.18 -30.47 -20.21
CA ILE A 193 -20.75 -30.49 -21.60
C ILE A 193 -20.64 -29.05 -22.12
N VAL A 194 -19.42 -28.63 -22.47
CA VAL A 194 -19.14 -27.33 -23.08
C VAL A 194 -18.45 -27.56 -24.43
N GLY A 195 -18.99 -26.99 -25.49
CA GLY A 195 -18.38 -27.12 -26.84
C GLY A 195 -18.20 -28.55 -27.31
N GLY A 196 -18.98 -29.51 -26.78
CA GLY A 196 -18.86 -30.93 -27.07
C GLY A 196 -17.80 -31.68 -26.23
N ILE A 197 -17.19 -30.97 -25.26
CA ILE A 197 -16.25 -31.56 -24.29
C ILE A 197 -16.99 -31.79 -22.96
N GLU A 198 -17.02 -33.04 -22.50
CA GLU A 198 -17.55 -33.41 -21.20
C GLU A 198 -16.46 -33.23 -20.15
N LEU A 199 -16.76 -32.47 -19.10
CA LEU A 199 -15.84 -32.22 -17.99
C LEU A 199 -15.94 -33.38 -16.98
N ASN A 200 -14.82 -34.01 -16.67
CA ASN A 200 -14.72 -35.10 -15.70
C ASN A 200 -13.86 -34.62 -14.51
N THR A 201 -14.48 -33.94 -13.57
CA THR A 201 -13.78 -33.28 -12.47
C THR A 201 -13.93 -33.98 -11.13
N VAL A 202 -14.61 -35.14 -11.11
CA VAL A 202 -14.85 -35.92 -9.90
C VAL A 202 -14.29 -37.32 -10.03
N ILE A 203 -13.68 -37.78 -8.96
CA ILE A 203 -13.24 -39.16 -8.76
C ILE A 203 -14.13 -39.76 -7.71
N GLU A 204 -14.75 -40.87 -8.05
CA GLU A 204 -15.52 -41.65 -7.10
C GLU A 204 -14.63 -42.77 -6.49
N THR A 205 -14.42 -42.71 -5.20
CA THR A 205 -13.67 -43.72 -4.43
C THR A 205 -14.60 -44.34 -3.43
N VAL A 206 -14.39 -45.62 -3.13
CA VAL A 206 -15.13 -46.31 -2.07
C VAL A 206 -14.28 -46.27 -0.82
N ASP A 207 -14.81 -45.73 0.27
CA ASP A 207 -14.11 -45.68 1.55
C ASP A 207 -14.08 -47.05 2.25
N GLU A 208 -13.36 -47.11 3.39
CA GLU A 208 -13.25 -48.35 4.20
C GLU A 208 -14.61 -48.84 4.72
N THR A 209 -15.65 -48.02 4.71
CA THR A 209 -17.01 -48.32 5.16
C THR A 209 -17.92 -48.80 4.00
N GLY A 210 -17.40 -48.80 2.77
CA GLY A 210 -18.17 -49.14 1.56
C GLY A 210 -19.02 -48.00 1.02
N GLN A 211 -18.83 -46.75 1.52
CA GLN A 211 -19.52 -45.58 1.00
C GLN A 211 -18.77 -44.97 -0.18
N ILE A 212 -19.51 -44.52 -1.18
CA ILE A 212 -18.95 -43.77 -2.32
C ILE A 212 -18.61 -42.36 -1.85
N VAL A 213 -17.32 -42.04 -1.88
CA VAL A 213 -16.81 -40.67 -1.61
C VAL A 213 -16.45 -40.03 -2.94
N ARG A 214 -17.00 -38.82 -3.19
CA ARG A 214 -16.72 -38.04 -4.36
C ARG A 214 -15.64 -37.01 -4.05
N ASP A 215 -14.48 -37.14 -4.66
CA ASP A 215 -13.38 -36.20 -4.55
C ASP A 215 -13.16 -35.44 -5.84
N ALA A 216 -12.83 -34.16 -5.72
CA ALA A 216 -12.53 -33.34 -6.86
C ALA A 216 -11.16 -33.67 -7.45
N THR A 217 -11.04 -33.58 -8.77
CA THR A 217 -9.76 -33.65 -9.49
C THR A 217 -8.75 -32.62 -8.99
N GLN A 218 -7.51 -32.75 -9.39
CA GLN A 218 -6.45 -31.81 -9.00
C GLN A 218 -6.75 -30.38 -9.47
N ALA A 219 -6.81 -29.44 -8.54
CA ALA A 219 -6.89 -28.02 -8.79
C ALA A 219 -5.48 -27.41 -8.83
N ARG A 220 -5.12 -26.74 -9.90
CA ARG A 220 -3.87 -25.98 -10.01
C ARG A 220 -4.15 -24.50 -9.86
N PHE A 221 -3.66 -23.92 -8.76
CA PHE A 221 -3.84 -22.49 -8.48
C PHE A 221 -2.72 -21.66 -9.08
N TYR A 222 -3.09 -20.74 -9.95
CA TYR A 222 -2.17 -19.77 -10.50
C TYR A 222 -2.30 -18.43 -9.78
N LYS A 223 -1.16 -17.97 -9.28
CA LYS A 223 -1.03 -16.64 -8.65
C LYS A 223 -0.21 -15.74 -9.57
N LEU A 224 -0.42 -14.45 -9.43
CA LEU A 224 0.45 -13.45 -10.05
C LEU A 224 1.91 -13.68 -9.63
N GLU A 225 2.84 -13.46 -10.53
CA GLU A 225 4.27 -13.40 -10.20
C GLU A 225 4.53 -12.26 -9.21
N LEU A 226 5.64 -12.33 -8.48
CA LEU A 226 5.95 -11.34 -7.43
C LEU A 226 5.97 -9.91 -7.97
N THR A 227 6.52 -9.70 -9.16
CA THR A 227 6.56 -8.40 -9.82
C THR A 227 5.17 -7.91 -10.18
N ASP A 228 4.34 -8.77 -10.73
CA ASP A 228 2.98 -8.47 -11.12
C ASP A 228 2.10 -8.21 -9.89
N GLN A 229 2.29 -9.00 -8.83
CA GLN A 229 1.62 -8.80 -7.56
C GLN A 229 1.99 -7.44 -6.95
N LEU A 230 3.27 -7.05 -7.01
CA LEU A 230 3.72 -5.74 -6.56
C LEU A 230 3.06 -4.63 -7.40
N MET A 231 3.13 -4.72 -8.74
CA MET A 231 2.57 -3.70 -9.63
C MET A 231 1.04 -3.57 -9.46
N HIS A 232 0.32 -4.69 -9.37
CA HIS A 232 -1.11 -4.69 -9.08
C HIS A 232 -1.44 -4.08 -7.71
N THR A 233 -0.64 -4.39 -6.67
CA THR A 233 -0.82 -3.80 -5.34
C THR A 233 -0.60 -2.29 -5.37
N VAL A 234 0.45 -1.83 -6.07
CA VAL A 234 0.76 -0.42 -6.23
C VAL A 234 -0.31 0.32 -7.04
N ALA A 235 -0.95 -0.34 -8.00
CA ALA A 235 -2.09 0.19 -8.77
C ALA A 235 -3.40 0.25 -7.97
N SER A 236 -3.39 -0.06 -6.67
CA SER A 236 -4.58 0.14 -5.82
C SER A 236 -4.68 1.57 -5.30
N PRO A 237 -5.89 2.16 -5.20
CA PRO A 237 -6.07 3.57 -4.83
C PRO A 237 -5.38 3.99 -3.52
N PRO A 238 -5.48 3.23 -2.39
CA PRO A 238 -4.85 3.62 -1.14
C PRO A 238 -3.32 3.54 -1.19
N VAL A 239 -2.77 2.53 -1.87
CA VAL A 239 -1.31 2.34 -1.94
C VAL A 239 -0.67 3.39 -2.84
N ALA A 240 -1.23 3.64 -4.02
CA ALA A 240 -0.75 4.68 -4.95
C ALA A 240 -0.73 6.06 -4.27
N TYR A 241 -1.80 6.43 -3.60
CA TYR A 241 -1.91 7.68 -2.85
C TYR A 241 -0.86 7.81 -1.75
N LEU A 242 -0.73 6.79 -0.89
CA LEU A 242 0.21 6.82 0.23
C LEU A 242 1.66 6.82 -0.26
N LEU A 243 2.01 5.99 -1.24
CA LEU A 243 3.36 5.96 -1.81
C LEU A 243 3.74 7.31 -2.43
N PHE A 244 2.82 7.93 -3.17
CA PHE A 244 3.07 9.23 -3.77
C PHE A 244 3.27 10.33 -2.70
N ALA A 245 2.39 10.40 -1.71
CA ALA A 245 2.46 11.40 -0.65
C ALA A 245 3.71 11.22 0.22
N ILE A 246 4.00 9.98 0.66
CA ILE A 246 5.19 9.65 1.46
C ILE A 246 6.46 9.90 0.65
N GLY A 247 6.49 9.46 -0.61
CA GLY A 247 7.64 9.61 -1.48
C GLY A 247 8.05 11.06 -1.66
N LEU A 248 7.11 11.93 -2.03
CA LEU A 248 7.38 13.37 -2.15
C LEU A 248 7.79 14.00 -0.82
N SER A 249 7.18 13.58 0.30
CA SER A 249 7.54 14.09 1.63
C SER A 249 8.97 13.72 2.01
N LEU A 250 9.39 12.49 1.73
CA LEU A 250 10.76 12.04 1.98
C LEU A 250 11.80 12.76 1.10
N LEU A 251 11.46 13.07 -0.16
CA LEU A 251 12.31 13.86 -1.03
C LEU A 251 12.51 15.27 -0.47
N ILE A 252 11.44 15.91 -0.01
CA ILE A 252 11.55 17.22 0.65
C ILE A 252 12.33 17.11 1.95
N PHE A 253 12.07 16.08 2.75
CA PHE A 253 12.78 15.82 3.98
C PHE A 253 14.31 15.73 3.75
N GLU A 254 14.76 14.96 2.75
CA GLU A 254 16.18 14.85 2.39
C GLU A 254 16.78 16.21 2.00
N PHE A 255 16.04 17.01 1.25
CA PHE A 255 16.48 18.34 0.84
C PHE A 255 16.77 19.25 2.04
N PHE A 256 15.99 19.16 3.12
CA PHE A 256 16.16 19.98 4.33
C PHE A 256 17.19 19.41 5.32
N THR A 257 17.42 18.10 5.32
CA THR A 257 18.28 17.46 6.32
C THR A 257 19.74 17.39 5.91
N ALA A 258 20.08 17.53 4.63
CA ALA A 258 21.42 17.28 4.07
C ALA A 258 21.98 15.95 4.61
N GLY A 259 21.16 14.91 4.59
CA GLY A 259 21.44 13.60 5.16
C GLY A 259 22.39 12.77 4.32
N ILE A 260 22.40 11.46 4.56
CA ILE A 260 23.26 10.48 3.88
C ILE A 260 22.64 10.05 2.52
N GLY A 261 21.52 10.62 2.11
CA GLY A 261 20.81 10.28 0.87
C GLY A 261 19.79 9.14 1.01
N ILE A 262 19.68 8.51 2.17
CA ILE A 262 18.78 7.35 2.37
C ILE A 262 17.32 7.75 2.18
N ALA A 263 16.89 8.84 2.81
CA ALA A 263 15.51 9.31 2.68
C ALA A 263 15.21 9.74 1.24
N GLY A 264 16.19 10.33 0.54
CA GLY A 264 16.10 10.68 -0.87
C GLY A 264 15.91 9.47 -1.78
N VAL A 265 16.70 8.41 -1.58
CA VAL A 265 16.58 7.16 -2.36
C VAL A 265 15.22 6.48 -2.11
N VAL A 266 14.84 6.31 -0.86
CA VAL A 266 13.53 5.72 -0.50
C VAL A 266 12.39 6.59 -1.02
N GLY A 267 12.49 7.91 -0.87
CA GLY A 267 11.52 8.86 -1.38
C GLY A 267 11.37 8.81 -2.91
N ALA A 268 12.46 8.68 -3.65
CA ALA A 268 12.44 8.52 -5.08
C ALA A 268 11.74 7.21 -5.50
N LEU A 269 12.10 6.09 -4.87
CA LEU A 269 11.46 4.80 -5.14
C LEU A 269 9.95 4.83 -4.83
N CYS A 270 9.56 5.35 -3.67
CA CYS A 270 8.15 5.51 -3.32
C CYS A 270 7.41 6.41 -4.29
N SER A 271 8.03 7.54 -4.71
CA SER A 271 7.43 8.46 -5.68
C SER A 271 7.26 7.81 -7.05
N MET A 272 8.26 7.06 -7.54
CA MET A 272 8.17 6.34 -8.81
C MET A 272 7.04 5.31 -8.79
N LEU A 273 6.97 4.49 -7.75
CA LEU A 273 5.89 3.53 -7.59
C LEU A 273 4.53 4.22 -7.43
N GLY A 274 4.47 5.31 -6.66
CA GLY A 274 3.25 6.11 -6.50
C GLY A 274 2.78 6.73 -7.82
N ILE A 275 3.69 7.25 -8.65
CA ILE A 275 3.39 7.77 -9.99
C ILE A 275 2.86 6.66 -10.90
N TYR A 276 3.51 5.49 -10.90
CA TYR A 276 3.03 4.33 -11.65
C TYR A 276 1.60 3.95 -11.22
N GLY A 277 1.35 3.82 -9.90
CA GLY A 277 0.02 3.48 -9.39
C GLY A 277 -1.04 4.52 -9.74
N LEU A 278 -0.72 5.81 -9.63
CA LEU A 278 -1.62 6.90 -10.03
C LEU A 278 -1.88 6.90 -11.54
N ALA A 279 -0.88 6.60 -12.37
CA ALA A 279 -1.04 6.52 -13.82
C ALA A 279 -1.93 5.35 -14.27
N ALA A 280 -1.97 4.25 -13.49
CA ALA A 280 -2.85 3.12 -13.74
C ALA A 280 -4.31 3.35 -13.30
N LEU A 281 -4.61 4.46 -12.62
CA LEU A 281 -5.91 4.75 -12.03
C LEU A 281 -6.57 5.96 -12.68
N PRO A 282 -7.90 6.03 -12.76
CA PRO A 282 -8.61 7.20 -13.25
C PRO A 282 -8.53 8.34 -12.23
N ILE A 283 -7.53 9.21 -12.39
CA ILE A 283 -7.27 10.34 -11.49
C ILE A 283 -7.71 11.67 -12.10
N ARG A 284 -7.92 12.66 -11.22
CA ARG A 284 -8.08 14.06 -11.64
C ARG A 284 -6.73 14.77 -11.58
N GLY A 285 -6.17 15.16 -12.73
CA GLY A 285 -4.87 15.80 -12.81
C GLY A 285 -4.75 17.05 -11.93
N TRP A 286 -5.81 17.88 -11.82
CA TRP A 286 -5.80 19.05 -10.94
C TRP A 286 -5.65 18.67 -9.45
N ALA A 287 -6.20 17.52 -9.02
CA ALA A 287 -6.06 17.06 -7.64
C ALA A 287 -4.64 16.57 -7.35
N VAL A 288 -3.98 15.92 -8.31
CA VAL A 288 -2.55 15.58 -8.20
C VAL A 288 -1.71 16.84 -8.09
N ALA A 289 -1.95 17.84 -8.96
CA ALA A 289 -1.26 19.12 -8.89
C ALA A 289 -1.47 19.80 -7.53
N LEU A 290 -2.69 19.75 -6.99
CA LEU A 290 -3.00 20.33 -5.68
C LEU A 290 -2.30 19.56 -4.53
N LEU A 291 -2.14 18.22 -4.63
CA LEU A 291 -1.32 17.44 -3.68
C LEU A 291 0.14 17.90 -3.69
N VAL A 292 0.73 18.07 -4.89
CA VAL A 292 2.10 18.55 -5.02
C VAL A 292 2.24 19.95 -4.43
N MET A 293 1.31 20.86 -4.75
CA MET A 293 1.31 22.22 -4.21
C MET A 293 1.15 22.24 -2.69
N ALA A 294 0.35 21.35 -2.13
CA ALA A 294 0.19 21.21 -0.68
C ALA A 294 1.53 20.86 0.00
N ILE A 295 2.27 19.92 -0.58
CA ILE A 295 3.60 19.52 -0.07
C ILE A 295 4.61 20.67 -0.21
N VAL A 296 4.57 21.42 -1.29
CA VAL A 296 5.39 22.63 -1.46
C VAL A 296 5.03 23.70 -0.41
N ALA A 297 3.74 23.92 -0.14
CA ALA A 297 3.30 24.84 0.90
C ALA A 297 3.82 24.45 2.28
N PHE A 298 3.78 23.15 2.63
CA PHE A 298 4.42 22.67 3.85
C PHE A 298 5.92 22.97 3.88
N ALA A 299 6.62 22.75 2.77
CA ALA A 299 8.06 22.98 2.66
C ALA A 299 8.44 24.45 2.93
N VAL A 300 7.59 25.40 2.52
CA VAL A 300 7.81 26.84 2.78
C VAL A 300 7.89 27.15 4.29
N ASP A 301 6.95 26.62 5.08
CA ASP A 301 6.95 26.88 6.53
C ASP A 301 8.05 26.07 7.26
N VAL A 302 8.49 24.93 6.73
CA VAL A 302 9.61 24.16 7.28
C VAL A 302 10.89 24.98 7.29
N GLN A 303 11.16 25.81 6.26
CA GLN A 303 12.33 26.69 6.22
C GLN A 303 12.39 27.67 7.37
N VAL A 304 11.23 28.15 7.82
CA VAL A 304 11.10 29.09 8.95
C VAL A 304 11.17 28.37 10.30
N GLY A 305 11.01 27.03 10.31
CA GLY A 305 11.03 26.18 11.51
C GLY A 305 9.82 26.36 12.44
N VAL A 306 8.81 27.09 12.03
CA VAL A 306 7.57 27.32 12.78
C VAL A 306 6.37 27.15 11.84
N PRO A 307 5.46 26.22 12.11
CA PRO A 307 4.23 26.07 11.34
C PRO A 307 3.38 27.36 11.41
N ARG A 308 3.01 27.88 10.25
CA ARG A 308 2.26 29.13 10.12
C ARG A 308 1.19 29.03 9.03
N PHE A 309 0.98 30.13 8.32
CA PHE A 309 -0.02 30.27 7.27
C PHE A 309 0.09 29.21 6.18
N TRP A 310 1.29 28.95 5.66
CA TRP A 310 1.49 27.99 4.58
C TRP A 310 1.23 26.54 5.00
N THR A 311 1.47 26.19 6.26
CA THR A 311 1.08 24.89 6.83
C THR A 311 -0.44 24.72 6.81
N GLY A 312 -1.20 25.78 7.17
CA GLY A 312 -2.67 25.75 7.09
C GLY A 312 -3.17 25.61 5.65
N VAL A 313 -2.58 26.38 4.71
CA VAL A 313 -2.89 26.28 3.28
C VAL A 313 -2.57 24.87 2.76
N GLY A 314 -1.39 24.35 3.09
CA GLY A 314 -0.95 23.01 2.69
C GLY A 314 -1.89 21.92 3.20
N LEU A 315 -2.27 21.98 4.48
CA LEU A 315 -3.18 20.99 5.08
C LEU A 315 -4.56 21.03 4.41
N THR A 316 -5.12 22.22 4.20
CA THR A 316 -6.41 22.37 3.52
C THR A 316 -6.36 21.87 2.09
N ALA A 317 -5.34 22.25 1.33
CA ALA A 317 -5.14 21.79 -0.05
C ALA A 317 -4.95 20.27 -0.10
N PHE A 318 -4.17 19.69 0.82
CA PHE A 318 -3.93 18.26 0.90
C PHE A 318 -5.23 17.47 1.17
N VAL A 319 -6.05 17.95 2.11
CA VAL A 319 -7.36 17.33 2.42
C VAL A 319 -8.28 17.38 1.19
N ILE A 320 -8.44 18.54 0.56
CA ILE A 320 -9.29 18.70 -0.62
C ILE A 320 -8.83 17.79 -1.74
N ALA A 321 -7.54 17.77 -2.03
CA ALA A 321 -6.94 16.95 -3.07
C ALA A 321 -7.14 15.46 -2.79
N SER A 322 -6.97 15.02 -1.55
CA SER A 322 -7.15 13.62 -1.15
C SER A 322 -8.57 13.12 -1.37
N PHE A 323 -9.58 13.94 -1.09
CA PHE A 323 -10.98 13.58 -1.36
C PHE A 323 -11.33 13.60 -2.85
N ALA A 324 -10.69 14.46 -3.62
CA ALA A 324 -10.99 14.67 -5.02
C ALA A 324 -10.17 13.82 -5.99
N LEU A 325 -9.16 13.09 -5.52
CA LEU A 325 -8.10 12.47 -6.31
C LEU A 325 -8.63 11.54 -7.41
N TYR A 326 -9.55 10.65 -7.07
CA TYR A 326 -10.02 9.61 -7.98
C TYR A 326 -11.35 9.99 -8.64
N GLN A 327 -11.50 9.59 -9.91
CA GLN A 327 -12.76 9.65 -10.62
C GLN A 327 -13.59 8.39 -10.33
N PRO A 328 -14.92 8.46 -10.39
CA PRO A 328 -15.75 7.27 -10.35
C PRO A 328 -15.49 6.41 -11.59
N ILE A 329 -15.61 5.10 -11.44
CA ILE A 329 -15.61 4.12 -12.54
C ILE A 329 -16.97 3.44 -12.63
N ASP A 330 -17.23 2.75 -13.73
CA ASP A 330 -18.43 1.95 -13.88
C ASP A 330 -18.55 0.96 -12.73
N GLY A 331 -19.69 1.01 -12.06
CA GLY A 331 -20.00 0.14 -10.93
C GLY A 331 -19.42 0.53 -9.59
N SER A 332 -18.54 1.52 -9.52
CA SER A 332 -17.93 1.92 -8.24
C SER A 332 -17.59 3.41 -8.17
N ASN A 333 -18.05 4.03 -7.09
CA ASN A 333 -17.45 5.29 -6.68
C ASN A 333 -16.08 4.98 -6.07
N MET A 334 -15.00 5.19 -6.81
CA MET A 334 -13.63 5.00 -6.33
C MET A 334 -13.31 5.99 -5.20
N ARG A 335 -13.82 5.70 -4.02
CA ARG A 335 -13.52 6.47 -2.81
C ARG A 335 -12.51 5.72 -1.97
N MET A 336 -11.45 6.41 -1.56
CA MET A 336 -10.54 5.87 -0.56
C MET A 336 -11.29 5.60 0.74
N SER A 337 -10.85 4.56 1.47
CA SER A 337 -11.32 4.31 2.83
C SER A 337 -11.06 5.56 3.70
N TRP A 338 -12.00 5.89 4.57
CA TRP A 338 -11.82 6.96 5.52
C TRP A 338 -10.59 6.75 6.42
N ILE A 339 -10.24 5.47 6.70
CA ILE A 339 -9.02 5.12 7.44
C ILE A 339 -7.79 5.56 6.65
N THR A 340 -7.73 5.29 5.35
CA THR A 340 -6.62 5.72 4.47
C THR A 340 -6.52 7.24 4.44
N LEU A 341 -7.65 7.95 4.33
CA LEU A 341 -7.68 9.41 4.33
C LEU A 341 -7.18 10.00 5.65
N VAL A 342 -7.72 9.52 6.78
CA VAL A 342 -7.32 10.00 8.11
C VAL A 342 -5.86 9.68 8.39
N SER A 343 -5.40 8.47 8.07
CA SER A 343 -3.99 8.09 8.27
C SER A 343 -3.04 8.89 7.37
N GLY A 344 -3.39 9.10 6.10
CA GLY A 344 -2.59 9.88 5.17
C GLY A 344 -2.48 11.35 5.57
N VAL A 345 -3.63 12.00 5.87
CA VAL A 345 -3.67 13.40 6.33
C VAL A 345 -2.98 13.54 7.68
N GLY A 346 -3.26 12.63 8.63
CA GLY A 346 -2.66 12.66 9.97
C GLY A 346 -1.15 12.47 9.95
N MET A 347 -0.66 11.52 9.15
CA MET A 347 0.77 11.28 8.97
C MET A 347 1.45 12.51 8.35
N MET A 348 0.83 13.12 7.34
CA MET A 348 1.34 14.31 6.69
C MET A 348 1.40 15.50 7.66
N ALA A 349 0.32 15.74 8.41
CA ALA A 349 0.28 16.77 9.43
C ALA A 349 1.36 16.57 10.50
N LEU A 350 1.52 15.34 10.99
CA LEU A 350 2.54 15.00 11.98
C LEU A 350 3.96 15.22 11.44
N ALA A 351 4.22 14.80 10.21
CA ALA A 351 5.54 14.94 9.58
C ALA A 351 5.95 16.41 9.41
N PHE A 352 5.04 17.27 8.92
CA PHE A 352 5.35 18.67 8.62
C PHE A 352 5.13 19.63 9.79
N ILE A 353 4.23 19.33 10.72
CA ILE A 353 4.00 20.20 11.88
C ILE A 353 4.98 19.90 13.03
N VAL A 354 5.34 18.63 13.22
CA VAL A 354 6.16 18.20 14.36
C VAL A 354 7.53 17.71 13.90
N GLY A 355 7.57 16.76 12.97
CA GLY A 355 8.79 16.04 12.57
C GLY A 355 9.84 16.98 11.94
N MET A 356 9.52 17.58 10.82
CA MET A 356 10.46 18.44 10.09
C MET A 356 10.91 19.67 10.86
N PRO A 357 10.02 20.47 11.52
CA PRO A 357 10.48 21.61 12.31
C PRO A 357 11.36 21.22 13.49
N SER A 358 11.12 20.07 14.09
CA SER A 358 11.96 19.53 15.17
C SER A 358 13.37 19.24 14.66
N MET A 359 13.50 18.59 13.51
CA MET A 359 14.80 18.24 12.93
C MET A 359 15.57 19.47 12.45
N VAL A 360 14.90 20.41 11.78
CA VAL A 360 15.53 21.67 11.36
C VAL A 360 16.08 22.43 12.57
N ARG A 361 15.31 22.52 13.65
CA ARG A 361 15.78 23.14 14.89
C ARG A 361 16.99 22.43 15.50
N THR A 362 16.99 21.11 15.52
CA THR A 362 18.11 20.33 16.06
C THR A 362 19.39 20.50 15.21
N ARG A 363 19.27 20.63 13.90
CA ARG A 363 20.39 20.86 12.99
C ARG A 363 21.11 22.17 13.23
N PHE A 364 20.37 23.23 13.56
CA PHE A 364 20.91 24.56 13.81
C PHE A 364 21.19 24.82 15.31
N ALA A 365 20.89 23.84 16.18
CA ALA A 365 21.30 23.92 17.57
C ALA A 365 22.83 23.76 17.64
N THR A 366 23.49 24.76 18.17
CA THR A 366 24.95 24.68 18.44
C THR A 366 25.19 23.58 19.47
N PRO A 367 26.03 22.58 19.17
CA PRO A 367 26.31 21.51 20.11
C PRO A 367 27.06 22.08 21.33
N THR A 368 26.38 22.14 22.46
CA THR A 368 26.99 22.49 23.76
C THR A 368 27.49 21.27 24.52
N ILE A 369 27.61 20.13 23.81
CA ILE A 369 27.99 18.85 24.42
C ILE A 369 29.39 18.97 25.05
N GLY A 370 29.48 18.74 26.36
CA GLY A 370 30.69 18.65 27.10
C GLY A 370 31.25 19.94 27.69
N ARG A 371 30.57 21.07 27.58
CA ARG A 371 30.96 22.36 28.15
C ARG A 371 29.94 22.95 29.11
N GLU A 372 28.91 22.21 29.48
CA GLU A 372 27.84 22.65 30.40
C GLU A 372 28.38 23.04 31.76
N TRP A 373 29.51 22.47 32.16
CA TRP A 373 30.22 22.84 33.41
C TRP A 373 30.78 24.27 33.44
N LEU A 374 30.87 24.93 32.24
CA LEU A 374 31.26 26.35 32.19
C LEU A 374 30.10 27.29 32.50
N ILE A 375 28.85 26.87 32.40
CA ILE A 375 27.70 27.71 32.73
C ILE A 375 27.65 27.91 34.24
N GLY A 376 27.62 29.14 34.66
CA GLY A 376 27.69 29.52 36.04
C GLY A 376 29.11 29.68 36.59
N ALA A 377 30.16 29.27 35.82
CA ALA A 377 31.53 29.44 36.23
C ALA A 377 31.92 30.91 36.21
N GLU A 378 32.79 31.28 37.16
CA GLU A 378 33.33 32.64 37.28
C GLU A 378 34.71 32.70 36.59
N GLY A 379 35.06 33.87 36.03
CA GLY A 379 36.30 34.13 35.35
C GLY A 379 36.70 35.58 35.40
N ILE A 380 37.84 35.88 34.74
CA ILE A 380 38.40 37.27 34.67
C ILE A 380 38.53 37.67 33.20
N ALA A 381 38.11 38.88 32.88
CA ALA A 381 38.27 39.45 31.56
C ALA A 381 39.75 39.77 31.27
N MET A 382 40.29 39.21 30.16
CA MET A 382 41.67 39.47 29.72
C MET A 382 41.75 40.68 28.80
N SER A 383 40.65 41.06 28.15
CA SER A 383 40.47 42.28 27.38
C SER A 383 39.13 42.91 27.67
N ASP A 384 38.97 44.14 27.26
CA ASP A 384 37.65 44.78 27.34
C ASP A 384 36.64 43.99 26.47
N VAL A 385 35.49 43.64 27.05
CA VAL A 385 34.40 42.92 26.36
C VAL A 385 33.26 43.93 26.10
N ASN A 386 33.21 44.46 24.86
CA ASN A 386 32.20 45.43 24.44
C ASN A 386 31.92 45.38 22.93
N PRO A 387 31.02 44.61 22.41
CA PRO A 387 30.34 43.49 23.06
C PRO A 387 31.18 42.18 23.06
N GLU A 388 32.29 42.13 22.38
CA GLU A 388 33.14 40.91 22.25
C GLU A 388 34.51 41.16 22.85
N GLY A 389 35.12 40.11 23.42
CA GLY A 389 36.47 40.13 23.99
C GLY A 389 36.98 38.75 24.32
N ILE A 390 38.13 38.69 24.99
CA ILE A 390 38.76 37.46 25.44
C ILE A 390 38.75 37.40 26.97
N VAL A 391 38.36 36.22 27.49
CA VAL A 391 38.22 35.96 28.90
C VAL A 391 38.93 34.69 29.32
N THR A 392 39.26 34.57 30.57
CA THR A 392 39.84 33.35 31.15
C THR A 392 38.86 32.74 32.17
N VAL A 393 38.53 31.45 31.94
CA VAL A 393 37.74 30.62 32.82
C VAL A 393 38.48 29.32 33.06
N HIS A 394 38.73 28.90 34.30
CA HIS A 394 39.43 27.65 34.64
C HIS A 394 40.70 27.42 33.80
N ASN A 395 41.64 28.29 33.81
CA ASN A 395 42.92 28.18 33.05
C ASN A 395 42.78 28.13 31.49
N GLY A 396 41.60 28.27 30.94
CA GLY A 396 41.36 28.33 29.47
C GLY A 396 41.02 29.75 29.02
N GLN A 397 41.56 30.16 27.87
CA GLN A 397 41.16 31.41 27.21
C GLN A 397 39.98 31.16 26.29
N TRP A 398 38.94 32.00 26.39
CA TRP A 398 37.71 31.84 25.63
C TRP A 398 37.33 33.17 24.96
N ARG A 399 36.74 33.11 23.81
CA ARG A 399 36.00 34.25 23.26
C ARG A 399 34.72 34.43 24.09
N ALA A 400 34.45 35.66 24.46
CA ALA A 400 33.24 35.98 25.19
C ALA A 400 32.53 37.18 24.59
N ARG A 401 31.21 37.20 24.80
CA ARG A 401 30.34 38.30 24.42
C ARG A 401 29.48 38.69 25.60
N THR A 402 29.34 39.98 25.82
CA THR A 402 28.44 40.53 26.81
C THR A 402 27.32 41.34 26.15
N ASN A 403 26.28 41.66 26.93
CA ASN A 403 25.24 42.58 26.46
C ASN A 403 25.85 43.98 26.26
N ARG A 404 25.49 44.66 25.18
CA ARG A 404 25.93 46.04 24.89
C ARG A 404 25.69 47.05 26.01
N SER A 405 24.67 46.79 26.84
CA SER A 405 24.34 47.64 27.99
C SER A 405 25.18 47.36 29.26
N THR A 406 25.99 46.29 29.25
CA THR A 406 26.80 45.86 30.39
C THR A 406 28.21 45.51 29.95
N PRO A 407 29.00 46.48 29.42
CA PRO A 407 30.40 46.21 29.03
C PRO A 407 31.22 45.81 30.26
N ILE A 408 32.18 44.87 30.05
CA ILE A 408 33.04 44.36 31.10
C ILE A 408 34.45 44.82 30.76
N THR A 409 35.10 45.54 31.68
CA THR A 409 36.47 46.04 31.50
C THR A 409 37.51 44.97 31.85
N THR A 410 38.69 45.11 31.26
CA THR A 410 39.82 44.19 31.49
C THR A 410 40.08 44.08 33.02
N GLY A 411 40.29 42.84 33.48
CA GLY A 411 40.55 42.52 34.89
C GLY A 411 39.28 42.38 35.76
N SER A 412 38.09 42.73 35.25
CA SER A 412 36.87 42.58 36.01
C SER A 412 36.38 41.14 36.05
N PRO A 413 35.83 40.68 37.21
CA PRO A 413 35.23 39.36 37.33
C PRO A 413 33.86 39.33 36.64
N PHE A 414 33.53 38.17 36.06
CA PHE A 414 32.28 37.90 35.39
C PHE A 414 31.79 36.48 35.67
N ARG A 415 30.56 36.18 35.34
CA ARG A 415 29.98 34.83 35.35
C ARG A 415 29.53 34.45 33.94
N VAL A 416 29.70 33.20 33.59
CA VAL A 416 29.20 32.64 32.31
C VAL A 416 27.70 32.40 32.44
N ALA A 417 26.92 33.10 31.63
CA ALA A 417 25.45 32.99 31.63
C ALA A 417 24.97 31.91 30.67
N ALA A 418 25.61 31.80 29.48
CA ALA A 418 25.27 30.81 28.45
C ALA A 418 26.49 30.55 27.55
N ILE A 419 26.35 29.51 26.69
CA ILE A 419 27.38 29.17 25.68
C ILE A 419 26.72 29.20 24.30
N ASP A 420 27.27 30.00 23.39
CA ASP A 420 26.87 30.06 21.99
C ASP A 420 28.02 29.55 21.12
N GLY A 421 27.96 28.26 20.79
CA GLY A 421 29.02 27.58 20.03
C GLY A 421 30.38 27.58 20.74
N ILE A 422 31.30 28.39 20.26
CA ILE A 422 32.65 28.55 20.85
C ILE A 422 32.78 29.86 21.66
N THR A 423 31.74 30.67 21.73
CA THR A 423 31.73 31.96 22.44
C THR A 423 30.93 31.84 23.74
N LEU A 424 31.47 32.34 24.83
CA LEU A 424 30.78 32.38 26.10
C LEU A 424 29.95 33.66 26.17
N GLU A 425 28.67 33.54 26.51
CA GLU A 425 27.86 34.71 26.93
C GLU A 425 28.13 34.95 28.40
N ILE A 426 28.60 36.15 28.72
CA ILE A 426 29.03 36.50 30.05
C ILE A 426 28.27 37.72 30.60
N GLU A 427 28.13 37.75 31.90
CA GLU A 427 27.51 38.86 32.64
C GLU A 427 28.42 39.30 33.79
N PRO A 428 28.42 40.61 34.15
CA PRO A 428 29.14 41.06 35.34
C PRO A 428 28.51 40.46 36.60
N LEU A 429 29.33 40.20 37.63
CA LEU A 429 28.83 39.65 38.92
C LEU A 429 27.86 40.61 39.62
N GLU A 430 28.06 41.90 39.46
CA GLU A 430 27.15 42.94 39.97
C GLU A 430 26.63 43.80 38.82
N GLY A 431 25.33 44.11 38.85
CA GLY A 431 24.71 44.98 37.85
C GLY A 431 24.34 44.29 36.52
N ALA A 432 24.21 42.97 36.50
CA ALA A 432 23.77 42.22 35.35
C ALA A 432 22.39 42.70 34.84
N ALA A 433 22.20 42.79 33.53
CA ALA A 433 20.91 43.11 32.93
C ALA A 433 19.91 42.03 33.28
N ARG A 434 18.75 42.40 33.82
CA ARG A 434 17.67 41.44 34.14
C ARG A 434 17.21 40.71 32.89
N ASP A 435 17.37 39.39 32.87
CA ASP A 435 16.76 38.58 31.82
C ASP A 435 15.23 38.54 32.03
N TYR A 436 14.48 39.03 31.06
CA TYR A 436 13.02 38.94 31.04
C TYR A 436 12.48 37.52 31.06
N ARG A 437 13.34 36.53 30.79
CA ARG A 437 12.97 35.11 30.80
C ARG A 437 12.91 34.51 32.21
N GLU A 438 13.62 35.06 33.18
CA GLU A 438 13.58 34.62 34.58
C GLU A 438 12.27 34.93 35.29
N LYS A 439 11.48 35.91 34.85
CA LYS A 439 10.16 36.24 35.43
C LYS A 439 9.11 35.12 35.26
N ARG A 440 9.34 34.11 34.47
CA ARG A 440 8.38 33.03 34.25
C ARG A 440 8.52 31.81 35.16
N LYS A 441 9.64 31.70 35.91
CA LYS A 441 9.90 30.56 36.81
C LYS A 441 9.57 30.83 38.28
N GLY A 442 9.09 32.02 38.63
CA GLY A 442 8.83 32.43 40.04
C GLY A 442 7.36 32.45 40.45
N ASN A 443 6.43 31.95 39.64
CA ASN A 443 4.99 31.90 39.96
C ASN A 443 4.40 30.53 39.58
N GLU A 444 4.95 29.46 40.11
CA GLU A 444 4.26 28.17 40.26
C GLU A 444 4.50 27.66 41.68
#